data_2b6cc183b506cacca9293d9701dee0f1
#
_entry.id   2b6cc183b506cacca9293d9701dee0f1
#
_cell.length_a   1.000
_cell.length_b   1.000
_cell.length_c   1.000
_cell.angle_alpha   90.00
_cell.angle_beta   90.00
_cell.angle_gamma   90.00
#
_symmetry.space_group_name_H-M   'P 1'
#
loop_
_entity.id
_entity.type
_entity.pdbx_description
1 polymer ?
#
loop_
_entity_poly.entity_id
_entity_poly.type
_entity_poly.pdbx_seq_one_letter_code
_entity_poly.pdbx_strand_id
1 'polypeptide(L)'
;PATLMVLRRGEHVTDNVAGGVGPAPVELVRLRPAQGGRGCLFFREPDACAIHENRPRQCRDLFCDAPQAVADAYLEGRLSRRDILGEASPLAALCDAHEAETDLVRLAALCRRALGGDAAAREAVAQAVRLDAAYRELLPARAGVTEEELPFYLGRPLARALPAVRAALGCGGLYNKAPSA
;
A
#
# COMPACT_ATOMS: atom_id res chain seq x y z
N PRO A 1 11.40 -5.07 -8.98
CA PRO A 1 9.99 -4.81 -8.58
C PRO A 1 9.55 -3.36 -8.77
N ALA A 2 10.37 -2.48 -9.40
CA ALA A 2 10.07 -1.04 -9.58
C ALA A 2 8.71 -0.73 -10.25
N THR A 3 8.12 -1.66 -11.00
CA THR A 3 6.80 -1.52 -11.62
C THR A 3 5.64 -1.94 -10.73
N LEU A 4 5.94 -2.49 -9.54
CA LEU A 4 4.96 -3.00 -8.60
C LEU A 4 4.82 -2.08 -7.38
N MET A 5 3.69 -2.16 -6.74
CA MET A 5 3.45 -1.61 -5.41
C MET A 5 2.56 -2.56 -4.62
N VAL A 6 2.61 -2.45 -3.30
CA VAL A 6 1.71 -3.17 -2.41
C VAL A 6 0.71 -2.22 -1.78
N LEU A 7 -0.54 -2.65 -1.72
CA LEU A 7 -1.54 -2.11 -0.81
C LEU A 7 -1.54 -3.03 0.41
N ARG A 8 -1.27 -2.48 1.57
CA ARG A 8 -1.13 -3.24 2.80
C ARG A 8 -2.51 -3.57 3.41
N ARG A 9 -2.61 -4.67 4.10
CA ARG A 9 -3.83 -5.00 4.85
C ARG A 9 -4.20 -3.85 5.79
N GLY A 10 -5.46 -3.45 5.81
CA GLY A 10 -5.94 -2.31 6.62
C GLY A 10 -5.70 -0.94 6.00
N GLU A 11 -5.00 -0.84 4.87
CA GLU A 11 -4.82 0.41 4.15
C GLU A 11 -6.14 0.87 3.53
N HIS A 12 -6.53 2.12 3.78
CA HIS A 12 -7.77 2.67 3.22
C HIS A 12 -7.57 3.00 1.73
N VAL A 13 -8.33 2.30 0.93
CA VAL A 13 -8.29 2.38 -0.54
C VAL A 13 -9.69 2.47 -1.11
N THR A 14 -9.80 2.98 -2.33
CA THR A 14 -11.06 2.90 -3.07
C THR A 14 -11.30 1.45 -3.48
N ASP A 15 -12.42 0.89 -3.06
CA ASP A 15 -12.90 -0.41 -3.49
C ASP A 15 -13.82 -0.22 -4.69
N ASN A 16 -13.35 -0.63 -5.87
CA ASN A 16 -14.11 -0.51 -7.11
C ASN A 16 -15.17 -1.62 -7.26
N VAL A 17 -15.15 -2.64 -6.40
CA VAL A 17 -16.11 -3.76 -6.42
C VAL A 17 -17.26 -3.49 -5.46
N ALA A 18 -16.95 -3.26 -4.17
CA ALA A 18 -17.97 -2.95 -3.17
C ALA A 18 -18.43 -1.49 -3.20
N GLY A 19 -17.66 -0.62 -3.82
CA GLY A 19 -17.85 0.83 -3.83
C GLY A 19 -17.31 1.51 -2.57
N GLY A 20 -16.98 2.81 -2.70
CA GLY A 20 -16.53 3.62 -1.57
C GLY A 20 -15.06 3.45 -1.19
N VAL A 21 -14.70 3.94 0.00
CA VAL A 21 -13.34 3.84 0.56
C VAL A 21 -13.39 3.00 1.82
N GLY A 22 -12.57 1.96 1.88
CA GLY A 22 -12.50 1.04 3.01
C GLY A 22 -11.10 0.44 3.20
N PRO A 23 -10.89 -0.29 4.30
CA PRO A 23 -9.63 -0.96 4.57
C PRO A 23 -9.45 -2.17 3.63
N ALA A 24 -8.29 -2.30 3.00
CA ALA A 24 -7.95 -3.48 2.22
C ALA A 24 -8.01 -4.73 3.13
N PRO A 25 -8.76 -5.78 2.74
CA PRO A 25 -8.97 -6.96 3.59
C PRO A 25 -7.71 -7.83 3.71
N VAL A 26 -6.89 -7.81 2.68
CA VAL A 26 -5.62 -8.55 2.58
C VAL A 26 -4.55 -7.67 1.92
N GLU A 27 -3.32 -8.15 1.90
CA GLU A 27 -2.27 -7.56 1.08
C GLU A 27 -2.59 -7.75 -0.40
N LEU A 28 -2.42 -6.70 -1.20
CA LEU A 28 -2.66 -6.72 -2.64
C LEU A 28 -1.44 -6.17 -3.37
N VAL A 29 -0.75 -7.03 -4.11
CA VAL A 29 0.29 -6.59 -5.04
C VAL A 29 -0.36 -6.13 -6.34
N ARG A 30 0.02 -4.96 -6.81
CA ARG A 30 -0.52 -4.37 -8.04
C ARG A 30 0.55 -3.63 -8.84
N LEU A 31 0.25 -3.37 -10.11
CA LEU A 31 1.06 -2.46 -10.91
C LEU A 31 0.97 -1.03 -10.36
N ARG A 32 2.10 -0.33 -10.40
CA ARG A 32 2.13 1.10 -10.07
C ARG A 32 1.31 1.89 -11.11
N PRO A 33 0.61 2.94 -10.68
CA PRO A 33 0.01 3.88 -11.61
C PRO A 33 1.12 4.64 -12.37
N ALA A 34 0.77 5.18 -13.53
CA ALA A 34 1.62 6.13 -14.23
C ALA A 34 1.91 7.37 -13.37
N GLN A 35 2.91 8.16 -13.75
CA GLN A 35 3.20 9.43 -13.08
C GLN A 35 1.94 10.32 -13.09
N GLY A 36 1.66 10.98 -11.98
CA GLY A 36 0.43 11.72 -11.77
C GLY A 36 -0.74 10.88 -11.25
N GLY A 37 -0.56 9.57 -10.99
CA GLY A 37 -1.52 8.69 -10.32
C GLY A 37 -2.72 8.27 -11.17
N ARG A 38 -2.75 8.62 -12.45
CA ARG A 38 -3.83 8.27 -13.39
C ARG A 38 -3.34 7.30 -14.44
N GLY A 39 -4.16 6.30 -14.74
CA GLY A 39 -3.87 5.32 -15.78
C GLY A 39 -2.81 4.27 -15.41
N CYS A 40 -2.53 3.39 -16.35
CA CYS A 40 -1.59 2.29 -16.21
C CYS A 40 -0.17 2.72 -16.59
N LEU A 41 0.83 2.25 -15.85
CA LEU A 41 2.25 2.48 -16.14
C LEU A 41 2.66 2.03 -17.57
N PHE A 42 2.00 1.01 -18.08
CA PHE A 42 2.29 0.43 -19.40
C PHE A 42 1.39 0.96 -20.53
N PHE A 43 0.55 1.94 -20.22
CA PHE A 43 -0.25 2.59 -21.25
C PHE A 43 0.66 3.41 -22.18
N ARG A 44 0.39 3.35 -23.46
CA ARG A 44 1.02 4.15 -24.52
C ARG A 44 -0.07 4.78 -25.35
N GLU A 45 0.04 6.06 -25.57
CA GLU A 45 -0.90 6.77 -26.45
C GLU A 45 -0.77 6.27 -27.90
N PRO A 46 -1.88 6.29 -28.70
CA PRO A 46 -3.22 6.70 -28.25
C PRO A 46 -3.98 5.62 -27.48
N ASP A 47 -3.80 4.32 -27.74
CA ASP A 47 -4.66 3.26 -27.18
C ASP A 47 -3.90 1.93 -27.01
N ALA A 48 -2.60 1.97 -26.78
CA ALA A 48 -1.77 0.77 -26.73
C ALA A 48 -1.34 0.38 -25.31
N CYS A 49 -1.14 -0.92 -25.11
CA CYS A 49 -0.50 -1.47 -23.92
C CYS A 49 0.90 -2.00 -24.28
N ALA A 50 1.94 -1.45 -23.67
CA ALA A 50 3.33 -1.84 -23.97
C ALA A 50 3.65 -3.30 -23.62
N ILE A 51 2.84 -3.97 -22.80
CA ILE A 51 3.00 -5.36 -22.37
C ILE A 51 1.76 -6.21 -22.73
N HIS A 52 1.04 -5.87 -23.80
CA HIS A 52 -0.26 -6.46 -24.10
C HIS A 52 -0.23 -8.00 -24.12
N GLU A 53 0.76 -8.59 -24.74
CA GLU A 53 0.89 -10.06 -24.82
C GLU A 53 1.20 -10.69 -23.46
N ASN A 54 1.97 -10.00 -22.61
CA ASN A 54 2.40 -10.44 -21.30
C ASN A 54 1.66 -9.74 -20.17
N ARG A 55 0.46 -9.19 -20.44
CA ARG A 55 -0.32 -8.46 -19.44
C ARG A 55 -0.75 -9.37 -18.30
N PRO A 56 -0.84 -8.85 -17.05
CA PRO A 56 -1.33 -9.59 -15.90
C PRO A 56 -2.68 -10.26 -16.15
N ARG A 57 -2.94 -11.38 -15.45
CA ARG A 57 -4.21 -12.12 -15.54
C ARG A 57 -5.41 -11.15 -15.41
N GLN A 58 -5.42 -10.27 -14.45
CA GLN A 58 -6.50 -9.31 -14.24
C GLN A 58 -6.77 -8.40 -15.44
N CYS A 59 -5.71 -8.01 -16.17
CA CYS A 59 -5.90 -7.23 -17.40
C CYS A 59 -6.45 -8.10 -18.55
N ARG A 60 -6.23 -9.41 -18.49
CA ARG A 60 -6.81 -10.34 -19.48
C ARG A 60 -8.27 -10.63 -19.19
N ASP A 61 -8.60 -10.74 -17.91
CA ASP A 61 -9.94 -11.11 -17.44
C ASP A 61 -10.89 -9.90 -17.41
N LEU A 62 -10.35 -8.66 -17.51
CA LEU A 62 -11.17 -7.45 -17.52
C LEU A 62 -11.74 -7.18 -18.91
N PHE A 63 -13.00 -7.47 -19.07
CA PHE A 63 -13.80 -7.09 -20.22
C PHE A 63 -14.76 -5.97 -19.82
N CYS A 64 -14.78 -4.87 -20.60
CA CYS A 64 -15.66 -3.74 -20.31
C CYS A 64 -17.14 -4.13 -20.26
N ASP A 65 -17.53 -5.14 -21.06
CA ASP A 65 -18.89 -5.63 -21.13
C ASP A 65 -19.25 -6.66 -20.03
N ALA A 66 -18.26 -7.20 -19.32
CA ALA A 66 -18.45 -8.22 -18.29
C ALA A 66 -17.50 -8.00 -17.09
N PRO A 67 -17.58 -6.87 -16.37
CA PRO A 67 -16.68 -6.58 -15.25
C PRO A 67 -16.93 -7.49 -14.05
N GLN A 68 -18.08 -8.18 -13.99
CA GLN A 68 -18.47 -9.03 -12.87
C GLN A 68 -17.49 -10.18 -12.62
N ALA A 69 -16.95 -10.79 -13.69
CA ALA A 69 -15.96 -11.87 -13.56
C ALA A 69 -14.71 -11.44 -12.78
N VAL A 70 -14.25 -10.19 -12.99
CA VAL A 70 -13.13 -9.62 -12.23
C VAL A 70 -13.55 -9.28 -10.80
N ALA A 71 -14.78 -8.78 -10.61
CA ALA A 71 -15.30 -8.46 -9.29
C ALA A 71 -15.42 -9.72 -8.41
N ASP A 72 -15.90 -10.82 -8.96
CA ASP A 72 -16.09 -12.08 -8.24
C ASP A 72 -14.75 -12.73 -7.84
N ALA A 73 -13.73 -12.60 -8.68
CA ALA A 73 -12.44 -13.25 -8.51
C ALA A 73 -11.32 -12.30 -8.03
N TYR A 74 -11.63 -11.05 -7.67
CA TYR A 74 -10.58 -10.06 -7.44
C TYR A 74 -9.69 -10.33 -6.21
N LEU A 75 -10.15 -11.16 -5.27
CA LEU A 75 -9.35 -11.62 -4.13
C LEU A 75 -8.74 -13.01 -4.33
N GLU A 76 -9.11 -13.72 -5.41
CA GLU A 76 -8.66 -15.08 -5.66
C GLU A 76 -7.31 -15.13 -6.39
N GLY A 77 -6.46 -16.07 -6.02
CA GLY A 77 -5.18 -16.35 -6.69
C GLY A 77 -4.24 -15.12 -6.71
N ARG A 78 -4.31 -14.27 -5.70
CA ARG A 78 -3.43 -13.10 -5.57
C ARG A 78 -2.04 -13.50 -5.13
N LEU A 79 -1.06 -12.87 -5.74
CA LEU A 79 0.32 -12.97 -5.29
C LEU A 79 0.56 -12.02 -4.12
N SER A 80 1.23 -12.53 -3.09
CA SER A 80 1.81 -11.75 -2.01
C SER A 80 3.23 -11.29 -2.36
N ARG A 81 3.80 -10.39 -1.56
CA ARG A 81 5.24 -10.06 -1.65
C ARG A 81 6.09 -11.31 -1.47
N ARG A 82 5.71 -12.20 -0.57
CA ARG A 82 6.43 -13.44 -0.27
C ARG A 82 6.47 -14.39 -1.46
N ASP A 83 5.37 -14.53 -2.21
CA ASP A 83 5.33 -15.34 -3.43
C ASP A 83 6.31 -14.83 -4.49
N ILE A 84 6.49 -13.51 -4.57
CA ILE A 84 7.37 -12.87 -5.56
C ILE A 84 8.84 -12.89 -5.12
N LEU A 85 9.10 -12.68 -3.82
CA LEU A 85 10.45 -12.61 -3.26
C LEU A 85 11.04 -14.00 -2.96
N GLY A 86 10.18 -15.00 -2.72
CA GLY A 86 10.54 -16.33 -2.25
C GLY A 86 10.52 -16.44 -0.72
N GLU A 87 10.10 -17.61 -0.23
CA GLU A 87 9.92 -17.88 1.21
C GLU A 87 11.19 -17.65 2.04
N ALA A 88 12.35 -18.01 1.52
CA ALA A 88 13.63 -17.87 2.21
C ALA A 88 14.31 -16.51 2.00
N SER A 89 13.65 -15.56 1.36
CA SER A 89 14.25 -14.26 1.06
C SER A 89 14.42 -13.40 2.32
N PRO A 90 15.64 -12.88 2.60
CA PRO A 90 15.84 -11.92 3.67
C PRO A 90 14.99 -10.65 3.52
N LEU A 91 14.71 -10.24 2.27
CA LEU A 91 13.84 -9.10 1.98
C LEU A 91 12.37 -9.40 2.32
N ALA A 92 11.90 -10.64 2.12
CA ALA A 92 10.57 -11.05 2.57
C ALA A 92 10.47 -10.99 4.10
N ALA A 93 11.44 -11.53 4.82
CA ALA A 93 11.50 -11.46 6.28
C ALA A 93 11.53 -10.00 6.80
N LEU A 94 12.24 -9.11 6.09
CA LEU A 94 12.29 -7.70 6.43
C LEU A 94 10.92 -7.01 6.19
N CYS A 95 10.23 -7.34 5.10
CA CYS A 95 8.86 -6.86 4.85
C CYS A 95 7.90 -7.29 5.97
N ASP A 96 8.01 -8.55 6.42
CA ASP A 96 7.18 -9.07 7.52
C ASP A 96 7.48 -8.37 8.85
N ALA A 97 8.76 -8.13 9.16
CA ALA A 97 9.15 -7.37 10.34
C ALA A 97 8.61 -5.92 10.31
N HIS A 98 8.75 -5.24 9.17
CA HIS A 98 8.16 -3.92 8.98
C HIS A 98 6.63 -3.94 9.15
N GLU A 99 5.94 -4.95 8.58
CA GLU A 99 4.49 -5.08 8.69
C GLU A 99 4.06 -5.31 10.14
N ALA A 100 4.76 -6.18 10.88
CA ALA A 100 4.47 -6.44 12.30
C ALA A 100 4.59 -5.19 13.17
N GLU A 101 5.62 -4.37 12.93
CA GLU A 101 5.86 -3.14 13.68
C GLU A 101 4.90 -2.01 13.30
N THR A 102 4.43 -1.97 12.06
CA THR A 102 3.67 -0.88 11.47
C THR A 102 2.27 -1.29 11.00
N ASP A 103 1.70 -2.36 11.58
CA ASP A 103 0.38 -2.92 11.22
C ASP A 103 -0.71 -1.85 11.19
N LEU A 104 -1.33 -1.65 10.03
CA LEU A 104 -2.30 -0.58 9.81
C LEU A 104 -3.62 -0.83 10.54
N VAL A 105 -4.00 -2.08 10.80
CA VAL A 105 -5.21 -2.41 11.57
C VAL A 105 -4.99 -2.01 13.03
N ARG A 106 -3.83 -2.35 13.60
CA ARG A 106 -3.43 -1.93 14.95
C ARG A 106 -3.32 -0.41 15.05
N LEU A 107 -2.67 0.22 14.05
CA LEU A 107 -2.51 1.67 14.02
C LEU A 107 -3.85 2.40 13.90
N ALA A 108 -4.83 1.88 13.18
CA ALA A 108 -6.18 2.45 13.13
C ALA A 108 -6.84 2.45 14.53
N ALA A 109 -6.69 1.38 15.30
CA ALA A 109 -7.19 1.31 16.67
C ALA A 109 -6.46 2.32 17.59
N LEU A 110 -5.14 2.44 17.46
CA LEU A 110 -4.35 3.43 18.21
C LEU A 110 -4.72 4.86 17.83
N CYS A 111 -4.94 5.15 16.55
CA CYS A 111 -5.42 6.45 16.10
C CYS A 111 -6.74 6.82 16.77
N ARG A 112 -7.68 5.89 16.84
CA ARG A 112 -8.99 6.11 17.49
C ARG A 112 -8.82 6.45 18.97
N ARG A 113 -7.97 5.74 19.72
CA ARG A 113 -7.64 6.02 21.13
C ARG A 113 -6.95 7.36 21.30
N ALA A 114 -5.98 7.67 20.44
CA ALA A 114 -5.25 8.93 20.45
C ALA A 114 -6.17 10.15 20.29
N LEU A 115 -7.24 10.00 19.51
CA LEU A 115 -8.27 11.02 19.30
C LEU A 115 -9.16 11.21 20.55
N GLY A 116 -9.40 10.13 21.29
CA GLY A 116 -10.05 10.17 22.61
C GLY A 116 -9.16 10.73 23.73
N GLY A 117 -7.96 11.26 23.41
CA GLY A 117 -7.07 11.88 24.40
C GLY A 117 -5.98 10.95 24.95
N ASP A 118 -5.89 9.70 24.51
CA ASP A 118 -4.86 8.74 24.98
C ASP A 118 -3.47 9.16 24.48
N ALA A 119 -2.66 9.71 25.37
CA ALA A 119 -1.32 10.20 25.08
C ALA A 119 -0.36 9.05 24.72
N ALA A 120 -0.50 7.88 25.35
CA ALA A 120 0.32 6.70 25.05
C ALA A 120 0.03 6.17 23.66
N ALA A 121 -1.25 6.12 23.25
CA ALA A 121 -1.63 5.76 21.89
C ALA A 121 -1.09 6.75 20.86
N ARG A 122 -1.09 8.04 21.16
CA ARG A 122 -0.52 9.08 20.29
C ARG A 122 0.97 8.87 20.07
N GLU A 123 1.72 8.63 21.15
CA GLU A 123 3.16 8.37 21.07
C GLU A 123 3.45 7.08 20.30
N ALA A 124 2.68 6.01 20.51
CA ALA A 124 2.83 4.77 19.77
C ALA A 124 2.63 4.95 18.25
N VAL A 125 1.65 5.76 17.82
CA VAL A 125 1.46 6.12 16.40
C VAL A 125 2.65 6.91 15.88
N ALA A 126 3.15 7.88 16.62
CA ALA A 126 4.31 8.68 16.23
C ALA A 126 5.56 7.81 16.10
N GLN A 127 5.77 6.86 17.01
CA GLN A 127 6.87 5.90 16.94
C GLN A 127 6.79 5.02 15.70
N ALA A 128 5.62 4.50 15.35
CA ALA A 128 5.43 3.70 14.15
C ALA A 128 5.76 4.49 12.87
N VAL A 129 5.39 5.78 12.82
CA VAL A 129 5.73 6.66 11.68
C VAL A 129 7.24 6.89 11.59
N ARG A 130 7.93 7.10 12.72
CA ARG A 130 9.39 7.22 12.73
C ARG A 130 10.07 5.93 12.28
N LEU A 131 9.55 4.79 12.73
CA LEU A 131 10.08 3.48 12.34
C LEU A 131 9.91 3.22 10.84
N ASP A 132 8.73 3.49 10.28
CA ASP A 132 8.48 3.39 8.82
C ASP A 132 9.46 4.27 8.03
N ALA A 133 9.72 5.50 8.50
CA ALA A 133 10.68 6.39 7.87
C ALA A 133 12.11 5.82 7.93
N ALA A 134 12.52 5.26 9.06
CA ALA A 134 13.83 4.64 9.21
C ALA A 134 14.01 3.42 8.29
N TYR A 135 13.00 2.56 8.14
CA TYR A 135 13.05 1.47 7.16
C TYR A 135 13.27 1.98 5.73
N ARG A 136 12.58 3.07 5.35
CA ARG A 136 12.70 3.66 4.00
C ARG A 136 14.06 4.29 3.74
N GLU A 137 14.71 4.81 4.75
CA GLU A 137 16.07 5.34 4.67
C GLU A 137 17.11 4.20 4.61
N LEU A 138 16.97 3.20 5.47
CA LEU A 138 17.95 2.14 5.62
C LEU A 138 17.91 1.10 4.49
N LEU A 139 16.74 0.81 3.93
CA LEU A 139 16.60 -0.24 2.93
C LEU A 139 17.42 0.02 1.66
N PRO A 140 17.41 1.23 1.06
CA PRO A 140 18.30 1.55 -0.06
C PRO A 140 19.76 1.45 0.32
N ALA A 141 20.14 1.96 1.48
CA ALA A 141 21.54 2.01 1.92
C ALA A 141 22.13 0.63 2.25
N ARG A 142 21.31 -0.33 2.71
CA ARG A 142 21.79 -1.60 3.25
C ARG A 142 21.45 -2.83 2.40
N ALA A 143 20.40 -2.77 1.61
CA ALA A 143 19.88 -3.93 0.88
C ALA A 143 19.92 -3.76 -0.66
N GLY A 144 20.45 -2.65 -1.16
CA GLY A 144 20.54 -2.39 -2.60
C GLY A 144 19.17 -2.19 -3.28
N VAL A 145 18.13 -1.92 -2.49
CA VAL A 145 16.78 -1.59 -2.97
C VAL A 145 16.78 -0.14 -3.44
N THR A 146 16.20 0.14 -4.60
CA THR A 146 16.06 1.52 -5.06
C THR A 146 14.86 2.22 -4.41
N GLU A 147 14.86 3.56 -4.37
CA GLU A 147 13.72 4.32 -3.87
C GLU A 147 12.43 4.02 -4.64
N GLU A 148 12.55 3.75 -5.95
CA GLU A 148 11.41 3.40 -6.80
C GLU A 148 10.79 2.04 -6.43
N GLU A 149 11.54 1.17 -5.78
CA GLU A 149 11.08 -0.15 -5.37
C GLU A 149 10.45 -0.15 -3.96
N LEU A 150 10.71 0.88 -3.14
CA LEU A 150 10.13 0.99 -1.79
C LEU A 150 8.61 0.79 -1.73
N PRO A 151 7.80 1.27 -2.70
CA PRO A 151 6.36 0.99 -2.71
C PRO A 151 5.99 -0.48 -2.81
N PHE A 152 6.85 -1.32 -3.38
CA PHE A 152 6.67 -2.77 -3.39
C PHE A 152 7.04 -3.40 -2.04
N TYR A 153 8.17 -3.02 -1.45
CA TYR A 153 8.64 -3.62 -0.20
C TYR A 153 7.84 -3.16 1.04
N LEU A 154 7.56 -1.86 1.14
CA LEU A 154 7.04 -1.23 2.35
C LEU A 154 5.63 -0.62 2.18
N GLY A 155 5.06 -0.67 0.97
CA GLY A 155 3.80 0.02 0.66
C GLY A 155 3.94 1.54 0.68
N ARG A 156 2.82 2.24 0.82
CA ARG A 156 2.81 3.71 0.95
C ARG A 156 3.41 4.13 2.30
N PRO A 157 4.16 5.25 2.36
CA PRO A 157 4.63 5.80 3.64
C PRO A 157 3.48 5.97 4.64
N LEU A 158 3.68 5.59 5.90
CA LEU A 158 2.67 5.74 6.94
C LEU A 158 2.19 7.18 7.09
N ALA A 159 3.08 8.15 6.92
CA ALA A 159 2.73 9.57 6.91
C ALA A 159 1.68 9.93 5.84
N ARG A 160 1.58 9.16 4.75
CA ARG A 160 0.58 9.33 3.70
C ARG A 160 -0.62 8.40 3.85
N ALA A 161 -0.45 7.22 4.43
CA ALA A 161 -1.52 6.24 4.62
C ALA A 161 -2.43 6.60 5.80
N LEU A 162 -1.88 7.05 6.93
CA LEU A 162 -2.63 7.36 8.16
C LEU A 162 -3.64 8.52 8.03
N PRO A 163 -3.42 9.59 7.25
CA PRO A 163 -4.45 10.60 7.06
C PRO A 163 -5.77 10.05 6.49
N ALA A 164 -5.70 9.08 5.56
CA ALA A 164 -6.89 8.43 5.03
C ALA A 164 -7.60 7.56 6.08
N VAL A 165 -6.83 6.84 6.90
CA VAL A 165 -7.36 6.09 8.07
C VAL A 165 -8.07 7.03 9.03
N ARG A 166 -7.47 8.17 9.36
CA ARG A 166 -8.03 9.17 10.28
C ARG A 166 -9.28 9.84 9.72
N ALA A 167 -9.29 10.17 8.42
CA ALA A 167 -10.47 10.72 7.76
C ALA A 167 -11.64 9.75 7.80
N ALA A 168 -11.40 8.46 7.54
CA ALA A 168 -12.40 7.41 7.63
C ALA A 168 -12.94 7.19 9.07
N LEU A 169 -12.14 7.53 10.09
CA LEU A 169 -12.56 7.53 11.50
C LEU A 169 -13.30 8.81 11.93
N GLY A 170 -13.61 9.72 11.00
CA GLY A 170 -14.31 10.98 11.32
C GLY A 170 -13.40 12.07 11.90
N CYS A 171 -12.11 12.00 11.70
CA CYS A 171 -11.12 12.74 12.47
C CYS A 171 -10.16 13.56 11.60
N GLY A 172 -10.65 14.58 10.94
CA GLY A 172 -9.80 15.59 10.29
C GLY A 172 -9.22 16.58 11.31
N GLY A 173 -7.89 16.62 11.55
CA GLY A 173 -7.33 17.79 12.20
C GLY A 173 -6.10 17.69 13.11
N LEU A 174 -5.34 16.57 13.24
CA LEU A 174 -4.27 16.51 14.24
C LEU A 174 -2.81 16.39 13.73
N TYR A 175 -2.55 16.51 12.45
CA TYR A 175 -1.16 16.41 11.95
C TYR A 175 -0.87 17.34 10.77
N ASN A 176 -0.91 18.66 11.04
CA ASN A 176 -0.31 19.68 10.18
C ASN A 176 0.82 20.36 10.96
N LYS A 177 1.89 19.63 11.28
CA LYS A 177 3.22 20.20 11.51
C LYS A 177 4.22 19.28 10.83
N ALA A 178 4.54 19.60 9.58
CA ALA A 178 5.82 19.22 9.00
C ALA A 178 6.91 19.87 9.87
N PRO A 179 8.00 19.18 10.22
CA PRO A 179 9.16 19.88 10.77
C PRO A 179 9.61 20.88 9.70
N SER A 180 9.61 22.13 10.05
CA SER A 180 10.29 23.20 9.32
C SER A 180 11.78 22.82 9.22
N ALA A 181 12.29 22.88 8.00
CA ALA A 181 13.69 22.67 7.61
C ALA A 181 14.65 23.47 8.46
#